data_2d6d9cc134d19ba87704997bea2969ba
#
_entry.id   2d6d9cc134d19ba87704997bea2969ba
#
_cell.length_a   1.000
_cell.length_b   1.000
_cell.length_c   1.000
_cell.angle_alpha   90.00
_cell.angle_beta   90.00
_cell.angle_gamma   90.00
#
_symmetry.space_group_name_H-M   'P 1'
#
loop_
_entity.id
_entity.type
_entity.pdbx_description
1 polymer ?
#
loop_
_entity_poly.entity_id
_entity_poly.type
_entity_poly.pdbx_seq_one_letter_code
_entity_poly.pdbx_strand_id
1 'polypeptide(L)'
;MGKSREETRVSSADVTGLPGRVSAFLQPYLELFERSEQRAHAEVYVEGRWRQLARRTLEPIATERGLRRRPLQHFVGAGKWDDGLLRDEQCRQVALEMGSSEGVLIVDGSGFQKAGPESVGTQRQWLGRLGKEEQCQVGEFLAYAAKGSVALVDCALYLPETWASDPVRRKRCYVPKHVTFKTGWQLAAQMVLGRGQLLPHRWVVGDENYGRPTEHRDLLNDHGEQYVLEVPSDAKVRLARGGGWVRACDWAAALPKKAWQSFATRDGEKGPISVRAVKARVYTPRSKGSKRPERAETLVVVRNESKTWTYFASDTRTHLRELVRVGACRHGVEQALHMGKGEVGLDEYEVRSWIGWHHHMTLTMLSLWFLVLEHRRVKKTLQRSPLLKSVASLLLRSPSPTPKTRLPRSLLSSSFATTKPGVTTGPASAKGHRRGSKRARRWDTETDRAQPSQMG
;
A
#
# COMPACT_ATOMS: atom_id res chain seq x y z
N MET A 1 41.33 18.87 0.35
CA MET A 1 41.42 17.77 1.31
C MET A 1 40.09 17.05 1.36
N GLY A 2 39.98 15.92 0.66
CA GLY A 2 38.76 15.13 0.57
C GLY A 2 38.51 14.38 1.87
N LYS A 3 37.35 14.59 2.50
CA LYS A 3 36.87 13.69 3.56
C LYS A 3 36.50 12.35 2.92
N SER A 4 37.30 11.34 3.21
CA SER A 4 37.02 9.96 2.87
C SER A 4 35.63 9.58 3.36
N ARG A 5 34.77 9.10 2.45
CA ARG A 5 33.54 8.40 2.81
C ARG A 5 33.95 7.12 3.54
N GLU A 6 33.88 7.13 4.87
CA GLU A 6 33.90 5.90 5.63
C GLU A 6 32.74 5.01 5.13
N GLU A 7 33.08 3.98 4.36
CA GLU A 7 32.16 2.92 4.02
C GLU A 7 31.69 2.26 5.30
N THR A 8 30.43 2.43 5.63
CA THR A 8 29.82 1.81 6.80
C THR A 8 29.79 0.30 6.59
N ARG A 9 30.81 -0.39 7.10
CA ARG A 9 30.91 -1.85 7.04
C ARG A 9 29.91 -2.46 8.03
N VAL A 10 29.00 -3.26 7.53
CA VAL A 10 28.14 -4.12 8.34
C VAL A 10 29.04 -5.17 9.00
N SER A 11 28.94 -5.34 10.30
CA SER A 11 29.77 -6.28 11.03
C SER A 11 29.38 -7.73 10.74
N SER A 12 30.35 -8.65 10.83
CA SER A 12 30.08 -10.09 10.78
C SER A 12 29.02 -10.54 11.80
N ALA A 13 29.00 -9.95 12.99
CA ALA A 13 28.02 -10.22 14.04
C ALA A 13 26.60 -9.81 13.63
N ASP A 14 26.45 -8.73 12.84
CA ASP A 14 25.15 -8.31 12.33
C ASP A 14 24.57 -9.33 11.36
N VAL A 15 25.40 -9.97 10.55
CA VAL A 15 24.99 -11.01 9.59
C VAL A 15 24.68 -12.32 10.32
N THR A 16 25.52 -12.74 11.25
CA THR A 16 25.37 -14.01 11.98
C THR A 16 24.07 -14.07 12.80
N GLY A 17 23.66 -12.96 13.42
CA GLY A 17 22.42 -12.90 14.21
C GLY A 17 21.13 -12.75 13.41
N LEU A 18 21.21 -12.58 12.09
CA LEU A 18 20.05 -12.32 11.24
C LEU A 18 18.99 -13.43 11.26
N PRO A 19 19.33 -14.75 11.13
CA PRO A 19 18.32 -15.81 11.17
C PRO A 19 17.51 -15.82 12.46
N GLY A 20 18.16 -15.63 13.62
CA GLY A 20 17.47 -15.53 14.90
C GLY A 20 16.51 -14.34 14.99
N ARG A 21 16.89 -13.19 14.42
CA ARG A 21 16.01 -12.01 14.37
C ARG A 21 14.84 -12.19 13.42
N VAL A 22 15.01 -12.86 12.29
CA VAL A 22 13.93 -13.21 11.38
C VAL A 22 12.91 -14.12 12.08
N SER A 23 13.39 -15.18 12.76
CA SER A 23 12.54 -16.10 13.51
C SER A 23 11.77 -15.38 14.62
N ALA A 24 12.46 -14.56 15.44
CA ALA A 24 11.82 -13.79 16.50
C ALA A 24 10.80 -12.78 15.95
N PHE A 25 11.11 -12.13 14.83
CA PHE A 25 10.19 -11.21 14.17
C PHE A 25 8.92 -11.91 13.67
N LEU A 26 9.04 -13.10 13.07
CA LEU A 26 7.91 -13.81 12.48
C LEU A 26 7.02 -14.48 13.54
N GLN A 27 7.57 -14.84 14.70
CA GLN A 27 6.86 -15.61 15.73
C GLN A 27 5.45 -15.11 16.06
N PRO A 28 5.20 -13.83 16.40
CA PRO A 28 3.87 -13.35 16.75
C PRO A 28 2.87 -13.44 15.60
N TYR A 29 3.33 -13.39 14.36
CA TYR A 29 2.48 -13.53 13.19
C TYR A 29 2.18 -14.99 12.85
N LEU A 30 3.17 -15.87 13.02
CA LEU A 30 3.01 -17.32 12.74
C LEU A 30 2.01 -17.97 13.69
N GLU A 31 1.90 -17.50 14.91
CA GLU A 31 0.91 -17.99 15.91
C GLU A 31 -0.54 -17.72 15.50
N LEU A 32 -0.78 -16.76 14.62
CA LEU A 32 -2.12 -16.43 14.11
C LEU A 32 -2.62 -17.40 13.02
N PHE A 33 -1.76 -18.28 12.50
CA PHE A 33 -2.18 -19.32 11.58
C PHE A 33 -2.55 -20.60 12.35
N GLU A 34 -3.71 -21.14 12.03
CA GLU A 34 -4.22 -22.36 12.68
C GLU A 34 -3.39 -23.61 12.37
N ARG A 35 -2.87 -23.70 11.12
CA ARG A 35 -2.22 -24.91 10.60
C ARG A 35 -0.72 -24.73 10.46
N SER A 36 0.03 -25.79 10.78
CA SER A 36 1.49 -25.80 10.66
C SER A 36 1.99 -25.56 9.23
N GLU A 37 1.29 -26.10 8.23
CA GLU A 37 1.64 -25.86 6.83
C GLU A 37 1.42 -24.39 6.39
N GLN A 38 0.42 -23.71 6.98
CA GLN A 38 0.22 -22.27 6.72
C GLN A 38 1.39 -21.45 7.29
N ARG A 39 1.84 -21.79 8.51
CA ARG A 39 3.01 -21.15 9.14
C ARG A 39 4.25 -21.31 8.29
N ALA A 40 4.53 -22.53 7.85
CA ALA A 40 5.67 -22.82 6.97
C ALA A 40 5.60 -22.05 5.62
N HIS A 41 4.41 -21.96 5.01
CA HIS A 41 4.23 -21.21 3.78
C HIS A 41 4.34 -19.69 3.99
N ALA A 42 3.86 -19.17 5.12
CA ALA A 42 3.99 -17.75 5.47
C ALA A 42 5.47 -17.36 5.63
N GLU A 43 6.24 -18.15 6.38
CA GLU A 43 7.67 -17.98 6.57
C GLU A 43 8.41 -18.00 5.23
N VAL A 44 8.19 -19.04 4.42
CA VAL A 44 8.79 -19.16 3.07
C VAL A 44 8.46 -17.96 2.20
N TYR A 45 7.20 -17.50 2.21
CA TYR A 45 6.79 -16.40 1.37
C TYR A 45 7.39 -15.08 1.83
N VAL A 46 7.31 -14.75 3.12
CA VAL A 46 7.89 -13.51 3.69
C VAL A 46 9.40 -13.46 3.46
N GLU A 47 10.12 -14.56 3.75
CA GLU A 47 11.56 -14.63 3.51
C GLU A 47 11.92 -14.57 2.02
N GLY A 48 11.12 -15.20 1.16
CA GLY A 48 11.31 -15.16 -0.30
C GLY A 48 11.23 -13.75 -0.88
N ARG A 49 10.51 -12.82 -0.22
CA ARG A 49 10.42 -11.42 -0.64
C ARG A 49 11.73 -10.66 -0.47
N TRP A 50 12.61 -11.11 0.41
CA TRP A 50 13.93 -10.50 0.63
C TRP A 50 15.03 -11.07 -0.28
N ARG A 51 14.74 -12.17 -1.02
CA ARG A 51 15.72 -12.82 -1.87
C ARG A 51 16.01 -12.02 -3.14
N GLN A 52 17.25 -12.15 -3.62
CA GLN A 52 17.69 -11.56 -4.88
C GLN A 52 17.24 -12.43 -6.06
N LEU A 53 15.94 -12.44 -6.33
CA LEU A 53 15.35 -13.13 -7.46
C LEU A 53 15.07 -12.13 -8.59
N ALA A 54 15.16 -12.59 -9.84
CA ALA A 54 14.80 -11.76 -11.00
C ALA A 54 13.36 -11.24 -10.92
N ARG A 55 12.47 -12.08 -10.36
CA ARG A 55 11.08 -11.71 -9.97
C ARG A 55 10.75 -12.42 -8.66
N ARG A 56 10.15 -11.71 -7.73
CA ARG A 56 9.74 -12.25 -6.41
C ARG A 56 8.31 -12.77 -6.44
N THR A 57 7.90 -13.45 -7.54
CA THR A 57 6.58 -14.10 -7.62
C THR A 57 6.64 -15.50 -7.01
N LEU A 58 5.48 -16.13 -6.86
CA LEU A 58 5.32 -17.40 -6.15
C LEU A 58 6.18 -18.54 -6.70
N GLU A 59 6.33 -18.62 -8.03
CA GLU A 59 7.10 -19.70 -8.66
C GLU A 59 8.61 -19.58 -8.41
N PRO A 60 9.26 -18.43 -8.67
CA PRO A 60 10.68 -18.26 -8.32
C PRO A 60 10.97 -18.47 -6.83
N ILE A 61 10.09 -18.00 -5.93
CA ILE A 61 10.25 -18.23 -4.49
C ILE A 61 10.17 -19.72 -4.15
N ALA A 62 9.18 -20.45 -4.69
CA ALA A 62 9.05 -21.88 -4.46
C ALA A 62 10.24 -22.66 -5.02
N THR A 63 10.70 -22.33 -6.23
CA THR A 63 11.82 -22.99 -6.90
C THR A 63 13.14 -22.77 -6.13
N GLU A 64 13.42 -21.56 -5.68
CA GLU A 64 14.63 -21.27 -4.87
C GLU A 64 14.66 -22.08 -3.57
N ARG A 65 13.50 -22.38 -2.98
CA ARG A 65 13.35 -23.16 -1.78
C ARG A 65 13.22 -24.68 -2.02
N GLY A 66 13.28 -25.13 -3.27
CA GLY A 66 13.07 -26.54 -3.63
C GLY A 66 11.66 -27.05 -3.34
N LEU A 67 10.66 -26.17 -3.31
CA LEU A 67 9.27 -26.46 -3.01
C LEU A 67 8.42 -26.58 -4.28
N ARG A 68 7.31 -27.32 -4.18
CA ARG A 68 6.30 -27.34 -5.23
C ARG A 68 5.55 -25.99 -5.24
N ARG A 69 5.35 -25.39 -6.42
CA ARG A 69 4.66 -24.12 -6.61
C ARG A 69 3.21 -24.11 -6.10
N ARG A 70 2.44 -25.20 -6.40
CA ARG A 70 1.00 -25.22 -6.15
C ARG A 70 0.57 -24.99 -4.69
N PRO A 71 1.18 -25.61 -3.65
CA PRO A 71 0.81 -25.34 -2.27
C PRO A 71 0.99 -23.87 -1.88
N LEU A 72 2.10 -23.26 -2.28
CA LEU A 72 2.37 -21.85 -1.99
C LEU A 72 1.40 -20.93 -2.75
N GLN A 73 1.06 -21.25 -4.02
CA GLN A 73 0.05 -20.53 -4.78
C GLN A 73 -1.34 -20.61 -4.13
N HIS A 74 -1.72 -21.80 -3.63
CA HIS A 74 -2.97 -21.97 -2.90
C HIS A 74 -2.97 -21.16 -1.60
N PHE A 75 -1.90 -21.21 -0.83
CA PHE A 75 -1.76 -20.46 0.43
C PHE A 75 -1.98 -18.96 0.23
N VAL A 76 -1.34 -18.34 -0.76
CA VAL A 76 -1.49 -16.90 -1.03
C VAL A 76 -2.78 -16.62 -1.78
N GLY A 77 -3.14 -17.41 -2.80
CA GLY A 77 -4.23 -17.09 -3.72
C GLY A 77 -5.64 -17.40 -3.24
N ALA A 78 -5.78 -18.42 -2.38
CA ALA A 78 -7.07 -18.97 -1.94
C ALA A 78 -7.05 -19.61 -0.54
N GLY A 79 -5.96 -19.50 0.20
CA GLY A 79 -5.83 -20.02 1.56
C GLY A 79 -6.89 -19.45 2.49
N LYS A 80 -7.40 -20.28 3.38
CA LYS A 80 -8.37 -19.83 4.39
C LYS A 80 -7.60 -19.40 5.64
N TRP A 81 -7.13 -18.19 5.66
CA TRP A 81 -6.52 -17.53 6.80
C TRP A 81 -6.87 -16.02 6.75
N ASP A 82 -6.90 -15.38 7.91
CA ASP A 82 -7.35 -14.02 8.06
C ASP A 82 -6.16 -13.05 7.99
N ASP A 83 -6.06 -12.33 6.89
CA ASP A 83 -5.05 -11.29 6.68
C ASP A 83 -5.27 -10.06 7.59
N GLY A 84 -6.52 -9.85 8.04
CA GLY A 84 -6.86 -8.81 9.00
C GLY A 84 -6.14 -8.99 10.33
N LEU A 85 -6.12 -10.21 10.88
CA LEU A 85 -5.43 -10.51 12.14
C LEU A 85 -3.93 -10.22 12.06
N LEU A 86 -3.30 -10.54 10.93
CA LEU A 86 -1.88 -10.23 10.72
C LEU A 86 -1.61 -8.71 10.68
N ARG A 87 -2.50 -7.94 10.03
CA ARG A 87 -2.38 -6.48 9.99
C ARG A 87 -2.66 -5.84 11.35
N ASP A 88 -3.60 -6.39 12.13
CA ASP A 88 -3.85 -5.95 13.50
C ASP A 88 -2.61 -6.17 14.37
N GLU A 89 -1.97 -7.35 14.25
CA GLU A 89 -0.72 -7.64 14.94
C GLU A 89 0.41 -6.73 14.46
N GLN A 90 0.52 -6.48 13.17
CA GLN A 90 1.50 -5.53 12.63
C GLN A 90 1.32 -4.13 13.24
N CYS A 91 0.08 -3.63 13.35
CA CYS A 91 -0.18 -2.35 14.00
C CYS A 91 0.27 -2.37 15.46
N ARG A 92 0.02 -3.45 16.22
CA ARG A 92 0.48 -3.60 17.61
C ARG A 92 2.02 -3.59 17.71
N GLN A 93 2.70 -4.35 16.86
CA GLN A 93 4.18 -4.36 16.83
C GLN A 93 4.76 -3.00 16.43
N VAL A 94 4.16 -2.31 15.47
CA VAL A 94 4.55 -0.95 15.07
C VAL A 94 4.34 0.03 16.23
N ALA A 95 3.23 -0.07 16.96
CA ALA A 95 2.96 0.76 18.13
C ALA A 95 3.98 0.53 19.25
N LEU A 96 4.35 -0.73 19.52
CA LEU A 96 5.39 -1.06 20.51
C LEU A 96 6.75 -0.49 20.13
N GLU A 97 7.17 -0.63 18.88
CA GLU A 97 8.50 -0.25 18.40
C GLU A 97 8.66 1.25 18.16
N MET A 98 7.66 1.90 17.62
CA MET A 98 7.78 3.28 17.20
C MET A 98 6.59 4.18 17.58
N GLY A 99 5.65 3.70 18.40
CA GLY A 99 4.50 4.48 18.83
C GLY A 99 4.88 5.82 19.47
N SER A 100 4.10 6.86 19.16
CA SER A 100 4.27 8.23 19.65
C SER A 100 2.94 8.95 19.62
N SER A 101 2.62 9.68 20.69
CA SER A 101 1.46 10.60 20.71
C SER A 101 1.53 11.68 19.63
N GLU A 102 2.71 12.00 19.10
CA GLU A 102 2.94 12.91 17.97
C GLU A 102 3.06 12.15 16.64
N GLY A 103 2.66 10.87 16.61
CA GLY A 103 2.65 10.05 15.39
C GLY A 103 1.74 10.62 14.31
N VAL A 104 2.01 10.25 13.08
CA VAL A 104 1.27 10.70 11.90
C VAL A 104 0.78 9.50 11.11
N LEU A 105 -0.52 9.38 10.92
CA LEU A 105 -1.13 8.48 9.95
C LEU A 105 -1.09 9.13 8.58
N ILE A 106 -0.65 8.41 7.57
CA ILE A 106 -0.51 8.93 6.20
C ILE A 106 -1.29 8.02 5.26
N VAL A 107 -2.24 8.58 4.52
CA VAL A 107 -3.02 7.86 3.51
C VAL A 107 -2.51 8.22 2.11
N ASP A 108 -2.37 7.19 1.26
CA ASP A 108 -1.97 7.38 -0.13
C ASP A 108 -2.42 6.20 -1.00
N GLY A 109 -2.71 6.46 -2.27
CA GLY A 109 -3.06 5.46 -3.26
C GLY A 109 -1.84 5.01 -4.06
N SER A 110 -1.81 3.73 -4.46
CA SER A 110 -0.77 3.22 -5.34
C SER A 110 -1.34 2.35 -6.45
N GLY A 111 -0.94 2.65 -7.70
CA GLY A 111 -1.34 1.86 -8.86
C GLY A 111 -0.38 0.70 -9.14
N PHE A 112 -0.95 -0.41 -9.61
CA PHE A 112 -0.27 -1.65 -9.97
C PHE A 112 -0.68 -2.04 -11.39
N GLN A 113 0.23 -1.88 -12.35
CA GLN A 113 -0.04 -2.19 -13.76
C GLN A 113 -0.38 -3.67 -13.95
N LYS A 114 -1.35 -3.95 -14.82
CA LYS A 114 -1.78 -5.30 -15.19
C LYS A 114 -1.85 -5.47 -16.70
N ALA A 115 -1.45 -6.64 -17.18
CA ALA A 115 -1.46 -6.94 -18.61
C ALA A 115 -2.87 -7.19 -19.18
N GLY A 116 -3.86 -7.53 -18.33
CA GLY A 116 -5.20 -7.86 -18.77
C GLY A 116 -6.28 -7.56 -17.74
N PRO A 117 -7.58 -7.71 -18.13
CA PRO A 117 -8.73 -7.26 -17.34
C PRO A 117 -9.17 -8.25 -16.24
N GLU A 118 -8.53 -9.42 -16.12
CA GLU A 118 -9.04 -10.55 -15.34
C GLU A 118 -8.79 -10.46 -13.83
N SER A 119 -7.83 -9.64 -13.40
CA SER A 119 -7.54 -9.45 -11.98
C SER A 119 -8.60 -8.55 -11.32
N VAL A 120 -9.01 -8.86 -10.11
CA VAL A 120 -10.02 -8.11 -9.36
C VAL A 120 -9.71 -6.60 -9.32
N GLY A 121 -10.70 -5.75 -9.56
CA GLY A 121 -10.54 -4.30 -9.52
C GLY A 121 -9.75 -3.67 -10.66
N THR A 122 -9.35 -4.48 -11.67
CA THR A 122 -8.57 -3.97 -12.81
C THR A 122 -9.46 -3.24 -13.81
N GLN A 123 -9.10 -2.02 -14.15
CA GLN A 123 -9.66 -1.26 -15.28
C GLN A 123 -8.65 -0.21 -15.75
N ARG A 124 -8.96 0.48 -16.86
CA ARG A 124 -8.19 1.68 -17.25
C ARG A 124 -8.48 2.79 -16.27
N GLN A 125 -7.43 3.24 -15.60
CA GLN A 125 -7.50 4.33 -14.62
C GLN A 125 -6.13 5.01 -14.53
N TRP A 126 -6.09 6.19 -13.94
CA TRP A 126 -4.88 6.98 -13.82
C TRP A 126 -3.79 6.23 -13.06
N LEU A 127 -2.63 6.09 -13.67
CA LEU A 127 -1.44 5.49 -13.06
C LEU A 127 -0.37 6.58 -12.90
N GLY A 128 -0.30 7.17 -11.71
CA GLY A 128 0.55 8.32 -11.40
C GLY A 128 2.03 8.11 -11.77
N ARG A 129 2.56 6.88 -11.60
CA ARG A 129 3.95 6.55 -11.99
C ARG A 129 4.21 6.75 -13.50
N LEU A 130 3.21 6.55 -14.33
CA LEU A 130 3.31 6.67 -15.79
C LEU A 130 2.75 7.99 -16.31
N GLY A 131 2.05 8.78 -15.47
CA GLY A 131 1.42 10.02 -15.87
C GLY A 131 0.32 9.86 -16.95
N LYS A 132 -0.32 8.69 -17.02
CA LYS A 132 -1.36 8.35 -17.99
C LYS A 132 -2.35 7.31 -17.48
N GLU A 133 -3.47 7.16 -18.18
CA GLU A 133 -4.39 6.06 -17.91
C GLU A 133 -3.85 4.73 -18.47
N GLU A 134 -3.80 3.72 -17.62
CA GLU A 134 -3.37 2.37 -17.96
C GLU A 134 -4.25 1.33 -17.28
N GLN A 135 -4.20 0.10 -17.82
CA GLN A 135 -4.83 -1.05 -17.20
C GLN A 135 -4.12 -1.36 -15.88
N CYS A 136 -4.75 -1.05 -14.77
CA CYS A 136 -4.14 -1.22 -13.44
C CYS A 136 -5.16 -1.55 -12.36
N GLN A 137 -4.67 -2.07 -11.25
CA GLN A 137 -5.34 -2.08 -9.95
C GLN A 137 -4.86 -0.87 -9.14
N VAL A 138 -5.72 -0.33 -8.28
CA VAL A 138 -5.33 0.70 -7.32
C VAL A 138 -5.55 0.15 -5.91
N GLY A 139 -4.54 0.25 -5.08
CA GLY A 139 -4.63 -0.03 -3.65
C GLY A 139 -4.48 1.26 -2.87
N GLU A 140 -5.33 1.44 -1.87
CA GLU A 140 -5.20 2.48 -0.86
C GLU A 140 -4.36 1.94 0.30
N PHE A 141 -3.47 2.73 0.83
CA PHE A 141 -2.55 2.33 1.90
C PHE A 141 -2.60 3.31 3.06
N LEU A 142 -2.48 2.75 4.26
CA LEU A 142 -2.24 3.49 5.48
C LEU A 142 -0.79 3.26 5.93
N ALA A 143 -0.06 4.35 6.12
CA ALA A 143 1.27 4.32 6.70
C ALA A 143 1.26 5.03 8.06
N TYR A 144 2.16 4.63 8.94
CA TYR A 144 2.42 5.27 10.21
C TYR A 144 3.83 5.83 10.26
N ALA A 145 3.95 7.13 10.54
CA ALA A 145 5.23 7.82 10.64
C ALA A 145 5.48 8.30 12.07
N ALA A 146 6.56 7.83 12.69
CA ALA A 146 7.00 8.30 14.00
C ALA A 146 8.50 8.01 14.19
N LYS A 147 9.15 8.76 15.09
CA LYS A 147 10.56 8.54 15.47
C LYS A 147 11.50 8.40 14.28
N GLY A 148 11.25 9.17 13.18
CA GLY A 148 12.08 9.20 11.98
C GLY A 148 12.01 7.95 11.08
N SER A 149 10.95 7.15 11.21
CA SER A 149 10.69 5.97 10.40
C SER A 149 9.24 5.95 9.93
N VAL A 150 8.97 5.18 8.86
CA VAL A 150 7.64 5.00 8.30
C VAL A 150 7.39 3.51 8.08
N ALA A 151 6.21 3.02 8.47
CA ALA A 151 5.75 1.65 8.24
C ALA A 151 4.42 1.67 7.49
N LEU A 152 4.24 0.83 6.47
CA LEU A 152 2.92 0.53 5.90
C LEU A 152 2.21 -0.39 6.89
N VAL A 153 0.97 -0.07 7.28
CA VAL A 153 0.26 -0.77 8.37
C VAL A 153 -1.11 -1.31 7.96
N ASP A 154 -1.71 -0.78 6.91
CA ASP A 154 -2.96 -1.29 6.36
C ASP A 154 -3.06 -1.04 4.86
N CYS A 155 -3.95 -1.80 4.19
CA CYS A 155 -4.25 -1.62 2.78
C CYS A 155 -5.68 -2.04 2.45
N ALA A 156 -6.24 -1.42 1.42
CA ALA A 156 -7.53 -1.77 0.86
C ALA A 156 -7.49 -1.72 -0.67
N LEU A 157 -8.03 -2.74 -1.34
CA LEU A 157 -8.15 -2.73 -2.80
C LEU A 157 -9.32 -1.83 -3.21
N TYR A 158 -9.04 -0.82 -4.03
CA TYR A 158 -10.08 -0.04 -4.68
C TYR A 158 -10.85 -0.93 -5.68
N LEU A 159 -12.15 -1.06 -5.46
CA LEU A 159 -13.03 -1.80 -6.36
C LEU A 159 -13.86 -0.80 -7.17
N PRO A 160 -13.55 -0.60 -8.47
CA PRO A 160 -14.31 0.31 -9.32
C PRO A 160 -15.80 -0.02 -9.35
N GLU A 161 -16.65 0.95 -9.59
CA GLU A 161 -18.10 0.78 -9.61
C GLU A 161 -18.55 -0.27 -10.64
N THR A 162 -17.90 -0.32 -11.80
CA THR A 162 -18.11 -1.33 -12.84
C THR A 162 -17.81 -2.76 -12.37
N TRP A 163 -16.94 -2.93 -11.39
CA TRP A 163 -16.67 -4.20 -10.74
C TRP A 163 -17.65 -4.47 -9.59
N ALA A 164 -17.98 -3.45 -8.83
CA ALA A 164 -18.88 -3.58 -7.68
C ALA A 164 -20.30 -3.98 -8.12
N SER A 165 -20.73 -3.55 -9.29
CA SER A 165 -22.05 -3.85 -9.91
C SER A 165 -22.09 -5.14 -10.73
N ASP A 166 -20.95 -5.80 -11.02
CA ASP A 166 -20.89 -7.02 -11.84
C ASP A 166 -20.84 -8.29 -10.99
N PRO A 167 -21.96 -9.02 -10.82
CA PRO A 167 -22.00 -10.20 -9.97
C PRO A 167 -21.17 -11.37 -10.52
N VAL A 168 -20.95 -11.46 -11.82
CA VAL A 168 -20.18 -12.53 -12.47
C VAL A 168 -18.69 -12.35 -12.18
N ARG A 169 -18.16 -11.14 -12.40
CA ARG A 169 -16.77 -10.81 -12.10
C ARG A 169 -16.48 -10.93 -10.59
N ARG A 170 -17.39 -10.44 -9.74
CA ARG A 170 -17.29 -10.57 -8.26
C ARG A 170 -17.19 -12.03 -7.82
N LYS A 171 -18.08 -12.89 -8.32
CA LYS A 171 -18.08 -14.33 -8.00
C LYS A 171 -16.78 -15.00 -8.45
N ARG A 172 -16.33 -14.73 -9.68
CA ARG A 172 -15.10 -15.29 -10.26
C ARG A 172 -13.86 -14.92 -9.46
N CYS A 173 -13.81 -13.69 -8.93
CA CYS A 173 -12.67 -13.19 -8.18
C CYS A 173 -12.84 -13.26 -6.65
N TYR A 174 -13.86 -13.97 -6.16
CA TYR A 174 -14.13 -14.17 -4.72
C TYR A 174 -14.26 -12.86 -3.94
N VAL A 175 -14.88 -11.83 -4.55
CA VAL A 175 -15.18 -10.57 -3.85
C VAL A 175 -16.27 -10.83 -2.80
N PRO A 176 -16.03 -10.54 -1.51
CA PRO A 176 -17.01 -10.76 -0.46
C PRO A 176 -18.32 -10.01 -0.71
N LYS A 177 -19.46 -10.60 -0.31
CA LYS A 177 -20.80 -10.02 -0.56
C LYS A 177 -20.97 -8.62 0.04
N HIS A 178 -20.39 -8.38 1.21
CA HIS A 178 -20.48 -7.11 1.94
C HIS A 178 -19.63 -5.98 1.33
N VAL A 179 -18.70 -6.30 0.44
CA VAL A 179 -17.86 -5.29 -0.21
C VAL A 179 -18.70 -4.55 -1.25
N THR A 180 -18.85 -3.26 -1.09
CA THR A 180 -19.54 -2.35 -2.00
C THR A 180 -18.56 -1.36 -2.62
N PHE A 181 -19.00 -0.62 -3.63
CA PHE A 181 -18.22 0.49 -4.15
C PHE A 181 -17.94 1.53 -3.05
N LYS A 182 -16.69 1.97 -2.98
CA LYS A 182 -16.23 3.06 -2.13
C LYS A 182 -15.17 3.87 -2.87
N THR A 183 -15.23 5.17 -2.69
CA THR A 183 -14.17 6.05 -3.20
C THR A 183 -12.86 5.85 -2.42
N GLY A 184 -11.73 6.28 -2.98
CA GLY A 184 -10.42 6.17 -2.31
C GLY A 184 -10.42 6.80 -0.91
N TRP A 185 -10.99 8.00 -0.76
CA TRP A 185 -11.06 8.64 0.56
C TRP A 185 -11.95 7.89 1.56
N GLN A 186 -13.01 7.20 1.11
CA GLN A 186 -13.83 6.37 2.01
C GLN A 186 -13.07 5.13 2.50
N LEU A 187 -12.25 4.53 1.64
CA LEU A 187 -11.35 3.43 2.04
C LEU A 187 -10.29 3.94 3.01
N ALA A 188 -9.68 5.09 2.73
CA ALA A 188 -8.71 5.73 3.62
C ALA A 188 -9.32 6.03 5.00
N ALA A 189 -10.51 6.63 5.04
CA ALA A 189 -11.22 6.89 6.30
C ALA A 189 -11.49 5.61 7.10
N GLN A 190 -11.87 4.51 6.43
CA GLN A 190 -12.07 3.22 7.10
C GLN A 190 -10.78 2.68 7.73
N MET A 191 -9.63 2.82 7.04
CA MET A 191 -8.34 2.40 7.60
C MET A 191 -7.94 3.27 8.79
N VAL A 192 -8.09 4.60 8.70
CA VAL A 192 -7.79 5.54 9.78
C VAL A 192 -8.66 5.27 11.01
N LEU A 193 -9.98 5.19 10.83
CA LEU A 193 -10.94 4.99 11.92
C LEU A 193 -11.02 3.53 12.41
N GLY A 194 -10.42 2.60 11.69
CA GLY A 194 -10.26 1.21 12.07
C GLY A 194 -8.88 0.94 12.67
N ARG A 195 -7.98 0.35 11.89
CA ARG A 195 -6.63 -0.02 12.35
C ARG A 195 -5.77 1.14 12.78
N GLY A 196 -5.98 2.34 12.23
CA GLY A 196 -5.30 3.55 12.67
C GLY A 196 -5.45 3.79 14.18
N GLN A 197 -6.57 3.39 14.78
CA GLN A 197 -6.83 3.53 16.20
C GLN A 197 -5.95 2.62 17.10
N LEU A 198 -5.30 1.60 16.52
CA LEU A 198 -4.32 0.77 17.24
C LEU A 198 -2.96 1.46 17.39
N LEU A 199 -2.78 2.61 16.76
CA LEU A 199 -1.52 3.34 16.69
C LEU A 199 -1.66 4.69 17.42
N PRO A 200 -0.83 4.99 18.43
CA PRO A 200 -0.85 6.32 19.06
C PRO A 200 -0.44 7.37 18.02
N HIS A 201 -1.32 8.30 17.73
CA HIS A 201 -1.08 9.34 16.74
C HIS A 201 -1.81 10.65 17.09
N ARG A 202 -1.42 11.71 16.42
CA ARG A 202 -2.06 13.01 16.54
C ARG A 202 -2.62 13.51 15.22
N TRP A 203 -2.02 13.11 14.09
CA TRP A 203 -2.31 13.72 12.81
C TRP A 203 -2.64 12.68 11.75
N VAL A 204 -3.57 13.04 10.88
CA VAL A 204 -3.86 12.36 9.61
C VAL A 204 -3.39 13.25 8.46
N VAL A 205 -2.64 12.69 7.52
CA VAL A 205 -2.08 13.38 6.36
C VAL A 205 -2.45 12.62 5.09
N GLY A 206 -2.74 13.32 4.02
CA GLY A 206 -2.99 12.75 2.69
C GLY A 206 -2.86 13.80 1.60
N ASP A 207 -2.85 13.36 0.35
CA ASP A 207 -2.81 14.25 -0.81
C ASP A 207 -4.18 14.90 -1.11
N GLU A 208 -4.28 15.59 -2.25
CA GLU A 208 -5.50 16.32 -2.61
C GLU A 208 -6.70 15.41 -2.89
N ASN A 209 -6.51 14.11 -3.17
CA ASN A 209 -7.60 13.15 -3.32
C ASN A 209 -8.36 12.95 -2.00
N TYR A 210 -7.64 13.10 -0.88
CA TYR A 210 -8.20 12.99 0.48
C TYR A 210 -8.57 14.37 1.06
N GLY A 211 -7.88 15.43 0.67
CA GLY A 211 -8.15 16.77 1.18
C GLY A 211 -9.27 17.52 0.47
N ARG A 212 -9.47 17.27 -0.83
CA ARG A 212 -10.51 17.91 -1.64
C ARG A 212 -11.94 17.62 -1.15
N PRO A 213 -12.33 16.34 -0.85
CA PRO A 213 -13.69 16.06 -0.36
C PRO A 213 -13.94 16.66 1.01
N THR A 214 -14.92 17.55 1.11
CA THR A 214 -15.33 18.14 2.39
C THR A 214 -15.89 17.09 3.33
N GLU A 215 -16.58 16.08 2.78
CA GLU A 215 -17.13 14.94 3.51
C GLU A 215 -16.06 14.16 4.26
N HIS A 216 -14.89 13.96 3.66
CA HIS A 216 -13.77 13.29 4.32
C HIS A 216 -13.26 14.09 5.51
N ARG A 217 -13.04 15.41 5.31
CA ARG A 217 -12.58 16.29 6.38
C ARG A 217 -13.61 16.42 7.51
N ASP A 218 -14.90 16.42 7.18
CA ASP A 218 -15.97 16.40 8.17
C ASP A 218 -16.00 15.09 8.95
N LEU A 219 -15.86 13.95 8.26
CA LEU A 219 -15.84 12.63 8.88
C LEU A 219 -14.67 12.49 9.88
N LEU A 220 -13.47 12.89 9.48
CA LEU A 220 -12.31 12.90 10.38
C LEU A 220 -12.55 13.79 11.60
N ASN A 221 -13.04 15.01 11.39
CA ASN A 221 -13.33 15.92 12.48
C ASN A 221 -14.42 15.41 13.45
N ASP A 222 -15.46 14.77 12.93
CA ASP A 222 -16.55 14.19 13.74
C ASP A 222 -16.04 13.07 14.67
N HIS A 223 -14.97 12.39 14.28
CA HIS A 223 -14.30 11.35 15.08
C HIS A 223 -13.13 11.89 15.92
N GLY A 224 -12.93 13.21 15.95
CA GLY A 224 -11.87 13.83 16.76
C GLY A 224 -10.48 13.77 16.15
N GLU A 225 -10.36 13.30 14.90
CA GLU A 225 -9.09 13.22 14.19
C GLU A 225 -8.57 14.60 13.78
N GLN A 226 -7.33 14.90 14.13
CA GLN A 226 -6.64 16.07 13.62
C GLN A 226 -6.00 15.76 12.28
N TYR A 227 -6.11 16.66 11.32
CA TYR A 227 -5.55 16.44 9.99
C TYR A 227 -4.80 17.64 9.43
N VAL A 228 -3.89 17.35 8.51
CA VAL A 228 -3.26 18.29 7.58
C VAL A 228 -3.33 17.66 6.18
N LEU A 229 -4.34 18.02 5.41
CA LEU A 229 -4.63 17.40 4.11
C LEU A 229 -4.31 18.36 2.97
N GLU A 230 -3.58 17.89 1.96
CA GLU A 230 -3.30 18.68 0.76
C GLU A 230 -4.59 18.94 -0.03
N VAL A 231 -4.72 20.15 -0.56
CA VAL A 231 -5.88 20.57 -1.37
C VAL A 231 -5.37 21.28 -2.62
N PRO A 232 -6.19 21.38 -3.68
CA PRO A 232 -5.83 22.17 -4.86
C PRO A 232 -5.46 23.61 -4.50
N SER A 233 -4.49 24.17 -5.22
CA SER A 233 -4.05 25.55 -5.00
C SER A 233 -5.15 26.59 -5.26
N ASP A 234 -6.12 26.26 -6.11
CA ASP A 234 -7.31 27.05 -6.42
C ASP A 234 -8.49 26.81 -5.48
N ALA A 235 -8.31 26.03 -4.39
CA ALA A 235 -9.34 25.78 -3.41
C ALA A 235 -9.94 27.10 -2.90
N LYS A 236 -11.27 27.18 -2.92
CA LYS A 236 -12.00 28.39 -2.48
C LYS A 236 -12.02 28.49 -0.96
N VAL A 237 -11.72 29.67 -0.44
CA VAL A 237 -11.74 30.00 0.97
C VAL A 237 -12.34 31.37 1.19
N ARG A 238 -12.83 31.64 2.41
CA ARG A 238 -13.13 32.97 2.87
C ARG A 238 -12.54 33.24 4.25
N LEU A 239 -12.03 34.43 4.48
CA LEU A 239 -11.33 34.80 5.73
C LEU A 239 -12.28 35.10 6.89
N ALA A 240 -13.51 35.45 6.58
CA ALA A 240 -14.58 35.72 7.58
C ALA A 240 -15.90 35.10 7.13
N ARG A 241 -16.77 34.77 8.09
CA ARG A 241 -18.14 34.34 7.77
C ARG A 241 -18.86 35.46 7.00
N GLY A 242 -19.57 35.07 5.92
CA GLY A 242 -20.25 36.05 5.06
C GLY A 242 -19.34 36.84 4.11
N GLY A 243 -18.02 36.69 4.21
CA GLY A 243 -17.06 37.32 3.31
C GLY A 243 -17.04 36.73 1.91
N GLY A 244 -16.43 37.42 0.96
CA GLY A 244 -16.25 36.96 -0.40
C GLY A 244 -15.34 35.71 -0.49
N TRP A 245 -15.62 34.86 -1.47
CA TRP A 245 -14.79 33.70 -1.78
C TRP A 245 -13.56 34.12 -2.59
N VAL A 246 -12.37 33.67 -2.18
CA VAL A 246 -11.10 33.85 -2.89
C VAL A 246 -10.45 32.48 -3.10
N ARG A 247 -9.63 32.34 -4.13
CA ARG A 247 -8.80 31.13 -4.28
C ARG A 247 -7.61 31.23 -3.33
N ALA A 248 -7.20 30.10 -2.77
CA ALA A 248 -6.05 30.05 -1.85
C ALA A 248 -4.76 30.58 -2.49
N CYS A 249 -4.52 30.28 -3.78
CA CYS A 249 -3.38 30.81 -4.54
C CYS A 249 -3.41 32.34 -4.66
N ASP A 250 -4.56 32.95 -4.94
CA ASP A 250 -4.70 34.41 -5.10
C ASP A 250 -4.49 35.11 -3.77
N TRP A 251 -5.10 34.58 -2.69
CA TRP A 251 -4.84 35.07 -1.33
C TRP A 251 -3.35 35.05 -0.99
N ALA A 252 -2.67 33.90 -1.25
CA ALA A 252 -1.26 33.77 -0.95
C ALA A 252 -0.37 34.67 -1.80
N ALA A 253 -0.72 34.89 -3.08
CA ALA A 253 0.00 35.80 -3.99
C ALA A 253 -0.08 37.29 -3.58
N ALA A 254 -1.22 37.68 -3.00
CA ALA A 254 -1.44 39.06 -2.54
C ALA A 254 -0.67 39.40 -1.24
N LEU A 255 -0.09 38.40 -0.56
CA LEU A 255 0.61 38.61 0.72
C LEU A 255 2.00 39.25 0.50
N PRO A 256 2.38 40.23 1.35
CA PRO A 256 3.71 40.83 1.32
C PRO A 256 4.79 39.80 1.72
N LYS A 257 6.01 39.97 1.19
CA LYS A 257 7.14 39.05 1.49
C LYS A 257 7.36 38.81 2.99
N LYS A 258 7.16 39.81 3.83
CA LYS A 258 7.29 39.76 5.29
C LYS A 258 6.28 38.85 6.00
N ALA A 259 5.16 38.48 5.37
CA ALA A 259 4.17 37.55 5.94
C ALA A 259 4.65 36.10 5.90
N TRP A 260 5.61 35.78 5.07
CA TRP A 260 6.13 34.43 4.87
C TRP A 260 7.25 34.12 5.85
N GLN A 261 7.13 33.00 6.57
CA GLN A 261 8.14 32.49 7.48
C GLN A 261 8.94 31.37 6.80
N SER A 262 10.25 31.30 7.10
CA SER A 262 11.14 30.26 6.55
C SER A 262 11.33 29.12 7.52
N PHE A 263 11.29 27.86 7.03
CA PHE A 263 11.47 26.64 7.80
C PHE A 263 12.40 25.68 7.07
N ALA A 264 13.28 24.98 7.82
CA ALA A 264 13.95 23.79 7.33
C ALA A 264 13.02 22.59 7.58
N THR A 265 12.70 21.81 6.54
CA THR A 265 11.73 20.71 6.62
C THR A 265 12.41 19.34 6.79
N ARG A 266 13.50 19.11 6.08
CA ARG A 266 14.29 17.86 6.12
C ARG A 266 15.68 18.09 5.52
N ASP A 267 16.59 17.17 5.81
CA ASP A 267 17.86 17.12 5.11
C ASP A 267 17.67 16.48 3.73
N GLY A 268 18.13 17.17 2.70
CA GLY A 268 18.23 16.64 1.35
C GLY A 268 19.65 16.20 1.04
N GLU A 269 19.87 15.55 -0.09
CA GLU A 269 21.22 15.12 -0.54
C GLU A 269 22.18 16.34 -0.71
N LYS A 270 21.64 17.52 -0.99
CA LYS A 270 22.39 18.77 -1.18
C LYS A 270 22.30 19.75 0.02
N GLY A 271 21.85 19.27 1.20
CA GLY A 271 21.65 20.10 2.39
C GLY A 271 20.18 20.27 2.79
N PRO A 272 19.90 21.08 3.84
CA PRO A 272 18.55 21.27 4.34
C PRO A 272 17.61 21.83 3.30
N ILE A 273 16.46 21.19 3.10
CA ILE A 273 15.39 21.70 2.23
C ILE A 273 14.65 22.80 3.00
N SER A 274 14.79 24.05 2.54
CA SER A 274 14.11 25.19 3.11
C SER A 274 12.82 25.49 2.36
N VAL A 275 11.76 25.82 3.09
CA VAL A 275 10.49 26.26 2.54
C VAL A 275 10.05 27.57 3.19
N ARG A 276 9.24 28.34 2.49
CA ARG A 276 8.52 29.48 3.06
C ARG A 276 7.05 29.11 3.22
N ALA A 277 6.46 29.46 4.35
CA ALA A 277 5.06 29.12 4.63
C ALA A 277 4.32 30.29 5.26
N VAL A 278 3.00 30.26 5.08
CA VAL A 278 2.05 31.19 5.68
C VAL A 278 0.79 30.42 6.06
N LYS A 279 0.06 30.89 7.08
CA LYS A 279 -1.26 30.34 7.44
C LYS A 279 -2.30 31.43 7.65
N ALA A 280 -3.57 31.07 7.45
CA ALA A 280 -4.72 31.86 7.84
C ALA A 280 -5.82 30.96 8.38
N ARG A 281 -6.63 31.49 9.32
CA ARG A 281 -7.92 30.89 9.67
C ARG A 281 -8.90 31.21 8.54
N VAL A 282 -9.57 30.18 8.02
CA VAL A 282 -10.48 30.30 6.88
C VAL A 282 -11.75 29.51 7.11
N TYR A 283 -12.77 29.78 6.30
CA TYR A 283 -13.95 28.95 6.14
C TYR A 283 -13.94 28.38 4.72
N THR A 284 -14.31 27.11 4.58
CA THR A 284 -14.30 26.38 3.32
C THR A 284 -15.71 26.13 2.82
N PRO A 285 -15.93 26.04 1.48
CA PRO A 285 -17.24 25.69 0.94
C PRO A 285 -17.72 24.35 1.47
N ARG A 286 -19.02 24.20 1.64
CA ARG A 286 -19.65 22.93 1.93
C ARG A 286 -20.08 22.23 0.66
N SER A 287 -20.19 20.92 0.71
CA SER A 287 -20.73 20.13 -0.38
C SER A 287 -22.15 20.57 -0.70
N LYS A 288 -22.52 20.52 -1.97
CA LYS A 288 -23.84 20.91 -2.44
C LYS A 288 -24.92 20.12 -1.69
N GLY A 289 -25.88 20.84 -1.09
CA GLY A 289 -26.95 20.23 -0.29
C GLY A 289 -26.59 19.90 1.16
N SER A 290 -25.36 20.12 1.60
CA SER A 290 -24.98 19.94 3.01
C SER A 290 -25.69 20.96 3.91
N LYS A 291 -26.37 20.46 4.96
CA LYS A 291 -26.98 21.28 6.03
C LYS A 291 -25.98 21.59 7.16
N ARG A 292 -24.75 21.11 7.08
CA ARG A 292 -23.75 21.36 8.13
C ARG A 292 -23.31 22.82 8.15
N PRO A 293 -23.14 23.41 9.35
CA PRO A 293 -22.62 24.77 9.46
C PRO A 293 -21.19 24.84 8.93
N GLU A 294 -20.79 26.03 8.46
CA GLU A 294 -19.42 26.27 8.10
C GLU A 294 -18.49 26.11 9.31
N ARG A 295 -17.43 25.39 9.12
CA ARG A 295 -16.38 25.17 10.10
C ARG A 295 -15.12 25.96 9.73
N ALA A 296 -14.49 26.52 10.75
CA ALA A 296 -13.18 27.13 10.56
C ALA A 296 -12.10 26.05 10.43
N GLU A 297 -11.24 26.21 9.46
CA GLU A 297 -10.03 25.40 9.23
C GLU A 297 -8.82 26.35 9.14
N THR A 298 -7.62 25.80 9.20
CA THR A 298 -6.40 26.58 8.89
C THR A 298 -5.99 26.30 7.46
N LEU A 299 -5.98 27.32 6.62
CA LEU A 299 -5.28 27.31 5.35
C LEU A 299 -3.79 27.44 5.62
N VAL A 300 -2.98 26.55 5.06
CA VAL A 300 -1.52 26.60 5.07
C VAL A 300 -1.02 26.57 3.64
N VAL A 301 -0.22 27.55 3.25
CA VAL A 301 0.46 27.56 1.96
C VAL A 301 1.95 27.46 2.20
N VAL A 302 2.56 26.46 1.60
CA VAL A 302 3.99 26.16 1.70
C VAL A 302 4.60 26.22 0.32
N ARG A 303 5.73 26.91 0.14
CA ARG A 303 6.41 26.99 -1.16
C ARG A 303 7.92 26.87 -1.02
N ASN A 304 8.54 26.25 -1.99
CA ASN A 304 9.97 26.34 -2.26
C ASN A 304 10.18 26.97 -3.65
N GLU A 305 11.39 26.87 -4.21
CA GLU A 305 11.73 27.42 -5.53
C GLU A 305 10.96 26.74 -6.68
N SER A 306 10.58 25.47 -6.53
CA SER A 306 10.02 24.64 -7.61
C SER A 306 8.53 24.37 -7.49
N LYS A 307 7.97 24.38 -6.27
CA LYS A 307 6.59 23.91 -6.01
C LYS A 307 5.92 24.68 -4.87
N THR A 308 4.60 24.81 -4.98
CA THR A 308 3.72 25.28 -3.91
C THR A 308 2.76 24.17 -3.52
N TRP A 309 2.58 23.98 -2.22
CA TRP A 309 1.60 23.06 -1.62
C TRP A 309 0.59 23.87 -0.83
N THR A 310 -0.66 23.45 -0.88
CA THR A 310 -1.76 24.07 -0.14
C THR A 310 -2.44 23.01 0.70
N TYR A 311 -2.67 23.31 1.98
CA TYR A 311 -3.26 22.35 2.93
C TYR A 311 -4.44 23.00 3.68
N PHE A 312 -5.42 22.16 4.05
CA PHE A 312 -6.35 22.49 5.13
C PHE A 312 -6.00 21.66 6.36
N ALA A 313 -5.89 22.34 7.51
CA ALA A 313 -5.69 21.70 8.80
C ALA A 313 -6.93 21.90 9.67
N SER A 314 -7.29 20.86 10.44
CA SER A 314 -8.47 20.86 11.31
C SER A 314 -8.35 21.84 12.47
N ASP A 315 -7.15 21.98 13.04
CA ASP A 315 -6.89 22.84 14.19
C ASP A 315 -6.44 24.23 13.77
N THR A 316 -7.14 25.26 14.27
CA THR A 316 -6.83 26.67 14.00
C THR A 316 -5.76 27.26 14.94
N ARG A 317 -5.37 26.55 15.99
CA ARG A 317 -4.44 27.03 17.03
C ARG A 317 -2.99 26.53 16.80
N THR A 318 -2.81 25.39 16.16
CA THR A 318 -1.50 24.78 15.95
C THR A 318 -0.53 25.76 15.27
N HIS A 319 0.71 25.80 15.77
CA HIS A 319 1.76 26.65 15.23
C HIS A 319 2.12 26.28 13.80
N LEU A 320 2.44 27.28 12.97
CA LEU A 320 2.78 27.09 11.57
C LEU A 320 3.94 26.11 11.36
N ARG A 321 4.97 26.14 12.21
CA ARG A 321 6.11 25.21 12.16
C ARG A 321 5.64 23.74 12.22
N GLU A 322 4.70 23.45 13.13
CA GLU A 322 4.17 22.09 13.27
C GLU A 322 3.34 21.66 12.05
N LEU A 323 2.48 22.53 11.53
CA LEU A 323 1.69 22.24 10.32
C LEU A 323 2.58 21.98 9.10
N VAL A 324 3.69 22.73 8.96
CA VAL A 324 4.69 22.51 7.90
C VAL A 324 5.39 21.17 8.09
N ARG A 325 5.80 20.83 9.33
CA ARG A 325 6.42 19.54 9.67
C ARG A 325 5.50 18.38 9.32
N VAL A 326 4.24 18.47 9.74
CA VAL A 326 3.24 17.42 9.53
C VAL A 326 2.93 17.23 8.04
N GLY A 327 2.67 18.33 7.31
CA GLY A 327 2.46 18.28 5.86
C GLY A 327 3.63 17.64 5.09
N ALA A 328 4.87 17.88 5.55
CA ALA A 328 6.07 17.26 4.96
C ALA A 328 6.16 15.74 5.20
N CYS A 329 5.48 15.19 6.22
CA CYS A 329 5.47 13.75 6.50
C CYS A 329 4.82 12.95 5.36
N ARG A 330 3.96 13.56 4.53
CA ARG A 330 3.32 12.90 3.39
C ARG A 330 4.32 12.18 2.48
N HIS A 331 5.48 12.80 2.25
CA HIS A 331 6.52 12.18 1.44
C HIS A 331 7.01 10.81 1.97
N GLY A 332 6.81 10.53 3.27
CA GLY A 332 7.21 9.27 3.88
C GLY A 332 6.47 8.05 3.31
N VAL A 333 5.19 8.17 2.98
CA VAL A 333 4.42 7.06 2.38
C VAL A 333 4.88 6.78 0.95
N GLU A 334 5.19 7.82 0.17
CA GLU A 334 5.74 7.65 -1.19
C GLU A 334 7.05 6.85 -1.16
N GLN A 335 7.92 7.18 -0.20
CA GLN A 335 9.17 6.43 0.00
C GLN A 335 8.91 4.99 0.45
N ALA A 336 7.98 4.77 1.39
CA ALA A 336 7.64 3.42 1.85
C ALA A 336 7.06 2.56 0.72
N LEU A 337 6.16 3.11 -0.11
CA LEU A 337 5.60 2.43 -1.28
C LEU A 337 6.67 2.16 -2.35
N HIS A 338 7.56 3.11 -2.59
CA HIS A 338 8.69 2.92 -3.52
C HIS A 338 9.62 1.79 -3.05
N MET A 339 9.98 1.79 -1.76
CA MET A 339 10.77 0.71 -1.15
C MET A 339 10.02 -0.62 -1.17
N GLY A 340 8.71 -0.61 -0.86
CA GLY A 340 7.86 -1.80 -0.95
C GLY A 340 7.91 -2.43 -2.34
N LYS A 341 7.85 -1.65 -3.40
CA LYS A 341 7.96 -2.13 -4.79
C LYS A 341 9.39 -2.60 -5.12
N GLY A 342 10.40 -1.82 -4.79
CA GLY A 342 11.80 -2.10 -5.15
C GLY A 342 12.42 -3.23 -4.33
N GLU A 343 12.28 -3.20 -3.00
CA GLU A 343 13.03 -4.08 -2.11
C GLU A 343 12.30 -5.40 -1.80
N VAL A 344 10.97 -5.37 -1.71
CA VAL A 344 10.17 -6.55 -1.38
C VAL A 344 9.15 -6.92 -2.46
N GLY A 345 9.16 -6.24 -3.61
CA GLY A 345 8.32 -6.57 -4.76
C GLY A 345 6.82 -6.43 -4.49
N LEU A 346 6.38 -5.36 -3.85
CA LEU A 346 4.95 -5.10 -3.56
C LEU A 346 4.07 -5.13 -4.83
N ASP A 347 4.63 -4.87 -6.00
CA ASP A 347 3.98 -4.94 -7.31
C ASP A 347 4.27 -6.23 -8.09
N GLU A 348 5.10 -7.13 -7.55
CA GLU A 348 5.46 -8.40 -8.16
C GLU A 348 4.54 -9.54 -7.71
N TYR A 349 3.33 -9.61 -8.28
CA TYR A 349 2.35 -10.66 -7.96
C TYR A 349 1.50 -11.05 -9.17
N GLU A 350 1.01 -12.29 -9.15
CA GLU A 350 0.21 -12.89 -10.21
C GLU A 350 -1.20 -13.31 -9.73
N VAL A 351 -1.52 -13.06 -8.46
CA VAL A 351 -2.84 -13.35 -7.90
C VAL A 351 -3.93 -12.50 -8.55
N ARG A 352 -5.09 -13.10 -8.79
CA ARG A 352 -6.21 -12.46 -9.49
C ARG A 352 -7.43 -12.26 -8.59
N SER A 353 -7.51 -12.98 -7.48
CA SER A 353 -8.64 -12.95 -6.55
C SER A 353 -8.53 -11.80 -5.55
N TRP A 354 -9.67 -11.42 -4.96
CA TRP A 354 -9.75 -10.49 -3.84
C TRP A 354 -8.90 -10.95 -2.65
N ILE A 355 -9.09 -12.21 -2.25
CA ILE A 355 -8.35 -12.83 -1.15
C ILE A 355 -6.85 -12.81 -1.44
N GLY A 356 -6.44 -13.27 -2.64
CA GLY A 356 -5.03 -13.33 -2.98
C GLY A 356 -4.33 -11.98 -3.00
N TRP A 357 -5.04 -10.91 -3.41
CA TRP A 357 -4.49 -9.56 -3.37
C TRP A 357 -4.20 -9.11 -1.92
N HIS A 358 -5.17 -9.28 -1.00
CA HIS A 358 -5.00 -8.89 0.40
C HIS A 358 -3.92 -9.74 1.09
N HIS A 359 -3.90 -11.05 0.85
CA HIS A 359 -2.84 -11.94 1.36
C HIS A 359 -1.44 -11.50 0.90
N HIS A 360 -1.29 -11.25 -0.41
CA HIS A 360 -0.02 -10.78 -0.95
C HIS A 360 0.41 -9.46 -0.32
N MET A 361 -0.47 -8.46 -0.29
CA MET A 361 -0.14 -7.15 0.27
C MET A 361 0.24 -7.24 1.74
N THR A 362 -0.53 -7.98 2.55
CA THR A 362 -0.26 -8.17 3.97
C THR A 362 1.12 -8.79 4.21
N LEU A 363 1.41 -9.94 3.59
CA LEU A 363 2.70 -10.63 3.77
C LEU A 363 3.88 -9.79 3.24
N THR A 364 3.66 -9.01 2.19
CA THR A 364 4.72 -8.13 1.65
C THR A 364 4.93 -6.90 2.54
N MET A 365 3.88 -6.35 3.14
CA MET A 365 4.02 -5.29 4.15
C MET A 365 4.76 -5.78 5.39
N LEU A 366 4.54 -7.02 5.85
CA LEU A 366 5.34 -7.63 6.92
C LEU A 366 6.82 -7.72 6.52
N SER A 367 7.10 -8.15 5.29
CA SER A 367 8.48 -8.20 4.79
C SER A 367 9.14 -6.82 4.80
N LEU A 368 8.41 -5.78 4.39
CA LEU A 368 8.91 -4.40 4.42
C LEU A 368 9.12 -3.91 5.85
N TRP A 369 8.21 -4.26 6.77
CA TRP A 369 8.32 -3.88 8.18
C TRP A 369 9.59 -4.44 8.84
N PHE A 370 9.96 -5.69 8.55
CA PHE A 370 11.24 -6.23 9.00
C PHE A 370 12.43 -5.41 8.51
N LEU A 371 12.44 -4.99 7.24
CA LEU A 371 13.52 -4.13 6.72
C LEU A 371 13.59 -2.78 7.44
N VAL A 372 12.44 -2.21 7.79
CA VAL A 372 12.39 -0.96 8.57
C VAL A 372 12.99 -1.17 9.96
N LEU A 373 12.69 -2.29 10.63
CA LEU A 373 13.26 -2.65 11.94
C LEU A 373 14.78 -2.82 11.88
N GLU A 374 15.29 -3.57 10.92
CA GLU A 374 16.73 -3.76 10.73
C GLU A 374 17.44 -2.44 10.43
N HIS A 375 16.86 -1.59 9.59
CA HIS A 375 17.40 -0.25 9.36
C HIS A 375 17.45 0.60 10.64
N ARG A 376 16.40 0.58 11.46
CA ARG A 376 16.37 1.29 12.74
C ARG A 376 17.44 0.76 13.71
N ARG A 377 17.61 -0.57 13.77
CA ARG A 377 18.62 -1.23 14.59
C ARG A 377 20.02 -0.77 14.19
N VAL A 378 20.36 -0.84 12.90
CA VAL A 378 21.67 -0.43 12.40
C VAL A 378 21.90 1.07 12.59
N LYS A 379 20.89 1.91 12.37
CA LYS A 379 20.98 3.36 12.59
C LYS A 379 21.24 3.71 14.07
N LYS A 380 20.64 2.99 15.01
CA LYS A 380 20.92 3.15 16.44
C LYS A 380 22.36 2.78 16.79
N THR A 381 22.91 1.74 16.14
CA THR A 381 24.27 1.27 16.40
C THR A 381 25.33 2.19 15.79
N LEU A 382 25.07 2.76 14.61
CA LEU A 382 26.07 3.46 13.80
C LEU A 382 25.95 4.99 13.78
N GLN A 383 24.96 5.56 14.39
CA GLN A 383 24.65 7.02 14.46
C GLN A 383 24.69 7.82 13.13
N ARG A 384 25.16 7.25 12.01
CA ARG A 384 25.28 7.93 10.70
C ARG A 384 25.34 6.91 9.56
N SER A 385 24.30 6.72 8.76
CA SER A 385 24.43 6.34 7.32
C SER A 385 23.08 6.10 6.60
N PRO A 386 22.94 6.31 5.30
CA PRO A 386 21.76 5.97 4.50
C PRO A 386 21.76 4.46 4.14
N LEU A 387 21.29 3.61 5.04
CA LEU A 387 21.60 2.16 5.07
C LEU A 387 20.51 1.21 4.58
N LEU A 388 19.35 1.68 4.10
CA LEU A 388 18.31 0.78 3.60
C LEU A 388 18.78 -0.11 2.45
N LYS A 389 19.55 0.45 1.52
CA LYS A 389 20.16 -0.31 0.42
C LYS A 389 21.16 -1.37 0.92
N SER A 390 21.83 -1.11 2.04
CA SER A 390 22.83 -2.01 2.63
C SER A 390 22.19 -3.20 3.33
N VAL A 391 21.08 -3.00 4.06
CA VAL A 391 20.38 -4.09 4.76
C VAL A 391 19.69 -5.04 3.79
N ALA A 392 19.00 -4.52 2.77
CA ALA A 392 18.43 -5.34 1.71
C ALA A 392 19.52 -6.14 0.98
N SER A 393 20.66 -5.51 0.65
CA SER A 393 21.82 -6.18 0.04
C SER A 393 22.40 -7.29 0.91
N LEU A 394 22.35 -7.16 2.24
CA LEU A 394 22.83 -8.17 3.19
C LEU A 394 21.89 -9.37 3.30
N LEU A 395 20.60 -9.13 3.42
CA LEU A 395 19.58 -10.18 3.39
C LEU A 395 19.65 -10.97 2.07
N LEU A 396 19.95 -10.26 0.98
CA LEU A 396 20.09 -10.83 -0.36
C LEU A 396 21.37 -11.67 -0.55
N ARG A 397 22.44 -11.40 0.21
CA ARG A 397 23.74 -12.09 0.13
C ARG A 397 23.93 -13.22 1.13
N SER A 398 23.01 -13.41 2.09
CA SER A 398 23.08 -14.53 3.03
C SER A 398 23.05 -15.83 2.25
N PRO A 399 24.04 -16.75 2.40
CA PRO A 399 23.98 -18.05 1.78
C PRO A 399 22.69 -18.73 2.23
N SER A 400 21.99 -19.39 1.30
CA SER A 400 20.85 -20.24 1.63
C SER A 400 21.25 -21.12 2.81
N PRO A 401 20.47 -21.20 3.88
CA PRO A 401 20.72 -22.20 4.91
C PRO A 401 20.80 -23.53 4.16
N THR A 402 21.91 -24.24 4.30
CA THR A 402 22.07 -25.57 3.73
C THR A 402 20.81 -26.38 4.05
N PRO A 403 20.25 -27.16 3.11
CA PRO A 403 18.98 -27.86 3.28
C PRO A 403 19.10 -29.01 4.28
N LYS A 404 19.31 -28.70 5.57
CA LYS A 404 19.33 -29.68 6.67
C LYS A 404 18.00 -29.82 7.38
N THR A 405 17.00 -29.03 7.06
CA THR A 405 15.63 -29.26 7.47
C THR A 405 14.79 -29.68 6.25
N ARG A 406 15.00 -30.91 5.77
CA ARG A 406 13.90 -31.61 5.08
C ARG A 406 12.72 -31.59 6.05
N LEU A 407 11.64 -30.92 5.69
CA LEU A 407 10.33 -31.17 6.30
C LEU A 407 10.19 -32.70 6.37
N PRO A 408 9.83 -33.27 7.54
CA PRO A 408 9.67 -34.71 7.65
C PRO A 408 8.75 -35.18 6.52
N ARG A 409 9.12 -36.24 5.83
CA ARG A 409 8.32 -36.86 4.75
C ARG A 409 6.92 -37.26 5.22
N SER A 410 6.70 -37.37 6.52
CA SER A 410 5.41 -37.68 7.17
C SER A 410 4.36 -36.58 7.02
N LEU A 411 4.74 -35.31 6.78
CA LEU A 411 3.78 -34.20 6.56
C LEU A 411 3.34 -34.06 5.08
N LEU A 412 3.91 -34.84 4.17
CA LEU A 412 3.58 -34.82 2.75
C LEU A 412 2.70 -36.02 2.31
N SER A 413 2.36 -36.95 3.21
CA SER A 413 1.68 -38.19 2.85
C SER A 413 0.28 -38.40 3.43
N SER A 414 -0.28 -37.47 4.19
CA SER A 414 -1.64 -37.64 4.73
C SER A 414 -2.65 -36.83 3.95
N SER A 415 -3.13 -37.32 2.86
CA SER A 415 -4.50 -37.22 2.38
C SER A 415 -4.59 -37.54 0.88
N PHE A 416 -5.09 -38.69 0.60
CA PHE A 416 -5.95 -39.17 -0.49
C PHE A 416 -5.81 -40.66 -0.64
N ALA A 417 -6.36 -41.40 0.34
CA ALA A 417 -6.83 -42.77 0.14
C ALA A 417 -8.30 -42.67 -0.32
N THR A 418 -8.52 -42.63 -1.62
CA THR A 418 -9.83 -42.93 -2.18
C THR A 418 -9.93 -44.44 -2.31
N THR A 419 -10.77 -45.05 -1.49
CA THR A 419 -11.29 -46.42 -1.63
C THR A 419 -11.98 -46.56 -2.98
N LYS A 420 -11.45 -47.41 -3.84
CA LYS A 420 -12.17 -47.92 -5.02
C LYS A 420 -13.01 -49.14 -4.59
N PRO A 421 -14.30 -49.25 -5.00
CA PRO A 421 -14.99 -50.54 -4.99
C PRO A 421 -14.57 -51.32 -6.24
N GLY A 422 -14.32 -52.61 -6.02
CA GLY A 422 -13.95 -53.57 -7.04
C GLY A 422 -15.08 -53.83 -8.04
N VAL A 423 -14.69 -54.01 -9.30
CA VAL A 423 -15.52 -54.68 -10.31
C VAL A 423 -14.64 -55.64 -11.09
N THR A 424 -15.18 -56.82 -11.21
CA THR A 424 -14.72 -58.07 -11.81
C THR A 424 -14.45 -57.95 -13.32
N THR A 425 -13.55 -58.85 -13.73
CA THR A 425 -13.04 -59.19 -15.06
C THR A 425 -14.08 -59.66 -16.09
N GLY A 426 -13.84 -59.34 -17.38
CA GLY A 426 -14.34 -60.08 -18.56
C GLY A 426 -13.92 -59.39 -19.87
N PRO A 427 -13.56 -60.16 -20.94
CA PRO A 427 -12.60 -59.71 -21.95
C PRO A 427 -13.18 -59.33 -23.33
N ALA A 428 -12.35 -58.56 -24.05
CA ALA A 428 -12.13 -58.48 -25.51
C ALA A 428 -13.27 -58.08 -26.44
N SER A 429 -13.07 -57.04 -27.24
CA SER A 429 -12.91 -57.23 -28.71
C SER A 429 -12.56 -55.88 -29.42
N ALA A 430 -11.82 -56.04 -30.51
CA ALA A 430 -11.19 -55.01 -31.33
C ALA A 430 -12.08 -54.45 -32.43
N LYS A 431 -11.55 -53.44 -33.13
CA LYS A 431 -11.89 -52.80 -34.42
C LYS A 431 -12.64 -51.46 -34.26
N GLY A 432 -12.30 -50.36 -34.91
CA GLY A 432 -11.52 -50.09 -36.02
C GLY A 432 -11.84 -48.67 -36.54
N HIS A 433 -10.89 -47.97 -37.06
CA HIS A 433 -10.90 -46.91 -38.03
C HIS A 433 -12.09 -45.94 -38.20
N ARG A 434 -11.88 -44.63 -38.12
CA ARG A 434 -11.78 -43.78 -39.34
C ARG A 434 -11.57 -42.27 -39.01
N ARG A 435 -10.74 -41.71 -39.87
CA ARG A 435 -10.44 -40.29 -40.07
C ARG A 435 -11.68 -39.49 -40.51
N GLY A 436 -11.72 -38.20 -40.19
CA GLY A 436 -12.64 -37.25 -40.80
C GLY A 436 -12.24 -35.81 -40.47
N SER A 437 -11.74 -35.14 -41.47
CA SER A 437 -11.21 -33.78 -41.53
C SER A 437 -12.28 -32.71 -41.78
N LYS A 438 -11.91 -31.46 -41.44
CA LYS A 438 -12.36 -30.17 -42.05
C LYS A 438 -13.72 -29.59 -41.66
N ARG A 439 -13.72 -28.38 -41.11
CA ARG A 439 -13.95 -27.11 -41.85
C ARG A 439 -13.96 -25.90 -40.91
N ALA A 440 -13.15 -24.93 -41.29
CA ALA A 440 -13.22 -23.53 -40.89
C ALA A 440 -14.52 -22.90 -41.40
N ARG A 441 -15.15 -22.01 -40.66
CA ARG A 441 -16.08 -21.01 -41.17
C ARG A 441 -15.61 -19.62 -40.75
N ARG A 442 -15.33 -18.86 -41.75
CA ARG A 442 -15.13 -17.43 -41.86
C ARG A 442 -16.51 -16.79 -41.78
N TRP A 443 -16.65 -15.69 -41.07
CA TRP A 443 -17.74 -14.75 -41.23
C TRP A 443 -17.19 -13.38 -41.55
N ASP A 444 -17.67 -12.88 -42.67
CA ASP A 444 -17.30 -11.61 -43.26
C ASP A 444 -18.07 -10.45 -42.61
N THR A 445 -17.46 -9.31 -42.75
CA THR A 445 -17.90 -7.94 -42.45
C THR A 445 -19.20 -7.57 -43.17
N GLU A 446 -20.08 -6.85 -42.48
CA GLU A 446 -20.96 -5.89 -43.16
C GLU A 446 -21.12 -4.64 -42.30
N THR A 447 -20.80 -3.54 -42.92
CA THR A 447 -20.98 -2.15 -42.53
C THR A 447 -22.43 -1.76 -42.61
N ASP A 448 -22.96 -1.03 -41.62
CA ASP A 448 -24.00 -0.06 -41.93
C ASP A 448 -23.83 1.25 -41.14
N ARG A 449 -23.85 2.32 -41.92
CA ARG A 449 -23.81 3.72 -41.49
C ARG A 449 -25.24 4.19 -41.22
N ALA A 450 -25.44 4.89 -40.12
CA ALA A 450 -26.50 5.88 -40.05
C ALA A 450 -26.08 7.09 -39.25
N GLN A 451 -26.16 8.24 -39.85
CA GLN A 451 -25.88 9.58 -39.32
C GLN A 451 -27.06 10.17 -38.53
N PRO A 452 -26.87 11.28 -37.81
CA PRO A 452 -27.69 11.77 -36.72
C PRO A 452 -28.82 12.70 -37.19
N SER A 453 -29.90 12.75 -36.43
CA SER A 453 -30.88 13.83 -36.50
C SER A 453 -30.86 14.67 -35.25
N GLN A 454 -30.64 15.96 -35.44
CA GLN A 454 -30.97 17.06 -34.53
C GLN A 454 -32.49 17.14 -34.33
N MET A 455 -32.94 17.52 -33.18
CA MET A 455 -33.89 18.58 -32.88
C MET A 455 -34.49 18.44 -31.46
N GLY A 456 -34.61 19.60 -30.82
CA GLY A 456 -35.48 19.84 -29.67
C GLY A 456 -34.72 20.18 -28.38
#